data_8c3fa318bcbea63b326aa3bdb985675d
#
_entry.id   8c3fa318bcbea63b326aa3bdb985675d
#
_cell.length_a   1.000
_cell.length_b   1.000
_cell.length_c   1.000
_cell.angle_alpha   90.00
_cell.angle_beta   90.00
_cell.angle_gamma   90.00
#
_symmetry.space_group_name_H-M   'P 1'
#
loop_
_entity.id
_entity.type
_entity.pdbx_description
1 polymer ?
#
loop_
_entity_poly.entity_id
_entity_poly.type
_entity_poly.pdbx_seq_one_letter_code
_entity_poly.pdbx_strand_id
1 'polypeptide(L)'
;MFNREDKEITRENTIYVFIDASNVWNAVKSVKKFIEYKKLKDYFRDNFNTDKVEIFYYDAYPEEGTRDYKLDGKHKFYTYLKKGLGFTVRKKKLKRISIIDESGESVIEKGNMDVEITIDALHNINKYDISVLFTGDADFLALVNYLKNHGKKVYIFSSKDNISRELKTGGNGYFDLKNINELWGKDLKHRVKE
;
A
#
# COMPACT_ATOMS: atom_id res chain seq x y z
N MET A 1 16.31 0.81 11.25
CA MET A 1 16.90 0.04 12.37
C MET A 1 15.76 -0.39 13.27
N PHE A 2 15.46 -1.69 13.32
CA PHE A 2 14.37 -2.22 14.14
C PHE A 2 14.71 -2.07 15.63
N ASN A 3 13.70 -1.75 16.48
CA ASN A 3 13.92 -1.57 17.91
C ASN A 3 14.24 -2.90 18.62
N ARG A 4 14.84 -2.83 19.82
CA ARG A 4 15.20 -4.00 20.64
C ARG A 4 14.03 -4.93 21.01
N GLU A 5 12.78 -4.47 20.87
CA GLU A 5 11.56 -5.28 21.08
C GLU A 5 11.28 -6.26 19.93
N ASP A 6 11.96 -6.10 18.78
CA ASP A 6 11.81 -7.00 17.62
C ASP A 6 12.52 -8.36 17.80
N LYS A 7 13.13 -8.62 18.96
CA LYS A 7 13.80 -9.91 19.27
C LYS A 7 12.86 -11.13 19.33
N GLU A 8 11.54 -10.89 19.33
CA GLU A 8 10.53 -11.97 19.28
C GLU A 8 10.12 -12.38 17.87
N ILE A 9 10.65 -11.75 16.82
CA ILE A 9 10.35 -12.15 15.44
C ILE A 9 11.28 -13.32 15.09
N THR A 10 10.66 -14.48 14.81
CA THR A 10 11.36 -15.71 14.45
C THR A 10 11.18 -16.02 12.96
N ARG A 11 12.01 -16.91 12.40
CA ARG A 11 11.86 -17.40 11.02
C ARG A 11 10.50 -18.05 10.73
N GLU A 12 9.77 -18.46 11.75
CA GLU A 12 8.45 -19.08 11.62
C GLU A 12 7.33 -18.07 11.38
N ASN A 13 7.55 -16.78 11.76
CA ASN A 13 6.53 -15.75 11.60
C ASN A 13 6.16 -15.55 10.12
N THR A 14 4.87 -15.42 9.88
CA THR A 14 4.33 -15.09 8.57
C THR A 14 3.98 -13.61 8.49
N ILE A 15 4.44 -12.95 7.43
CA ILE A 15 4.17 -11.53 7.17
C ILE A 15 3.15 -11.39 6.05
N TYR A 16 2.10 -10.62 6.30
CA TYR A 16 1.19 -10.15 5.26
C TYR A 16 1.36 -8.65 5.07
N VAL A 17 1.62 -8.26 3.82
CA VAL A 17 1.87 -6.88 3.42
C VAL A 17 0.68 -6.40 2.59
N PHE A 18 0.00 -5.35 3.05
CA PHE A 18 -1.16 -4.75 2.41
C PHE A 18 -0.78 -3.38 1.85
N ILE A 19 -0.77 -3.25 0.53
CA ILE A 19 -0.29 -2.05 -0.17
C ILE A 19 -1.47 -1.28 -0.75
N ASP A 20 -1.79 -0.14 -0.15
CA ASP A 20 -2.69 0.85 -0.74
C ASP A 20 -1.94 1.67 -1.79
N ALA A 21 -2.25 1.43 -3.06
CA ALA A 21 -1.59 2.09 -4.19
C ALA A 21 -1.73 3.61 -4.15
N SER A 22 -2.84 4.14 -3.66
CA SER A 22 -3.11 5.59 -3.59
C SER A 22 -2.16 6.27 -2.61
N ASN A 23 -1.95 5.68 -1.45
CA ASN A 23 -1.02 6.16 -0.43
C ASN A 23 0.45 6.04 -0.90
N VAL A 24 0.81 4.90 -1.50
CA VAL A 24 2.15 4.70 -2.07
C VAL A 24 2.44 5.70 -3.18
N TRP A 25 1.46 6.02 -4.02
CA TRP A 25 1.62 7.00 -5.10
C TRP A 25 2.00 8.40 -4.59
N ASN A 26 1.52 8.80 -3.42
CA ASN A 26 1.92 10.05 -2.80
C ASN A 26 3.42 10.05 -2.42
N ALA A 27 3.93 8.94 -1.88
CA ALA A 27 5.36 8.78 -1.62
C ALA A 27 6.18 8.79 -2.92
N VAL A 28 5.73 8.07 -3.98
CA VAL A 28 6.35 8.05 -5.31
C VAL A 28 6.50 9.46 -5.88
N LYS A 29 5.44 10.27 -5.83
CA LYS A 29 5.48 11.67 -6.28
C LYS A 29 6.49 12.51 -5.50
N SER A 30 6.56 12.31 -4.20
CA SER A 30 7.44 13.07 -3.31
C SER A 30 8.92 12.71 -3.52
N VAL A 31 9.24 11.43 -3.68
CA VAL A 31 10.60 10.93 -3.92
C VAL A 31 11.02 11.07 -5.38
N LYS A 32 10.05 11.24 -6.31
CA LYS A 32 10.24 11.24 -7.76
C LYS A 32 10.86 9.94 -8.31
N LYS A 33 10.60 8.81 -7.65
CA LYS A 33 11.04 7.47 -8.05
C LYS A 33 9.92 6.48 -7.90
N PHE A 34 9.92 5.44 -8.75
CA PHE A 34 9.00 4.32 -8.60
C PHE A 34 9.49 3.36 -7.53
N ILE A 35 8.55 2.68 -6.85
CA ILE A 35 8.90 1.54 -6.00
C ILE A 35 9.29 0.34 -6.87
N GLU A 36 10.37 -0.32 -6.48
CA GLU A 36 10.87 -1.55 -7.11
C GLU A 36 10.19 -2.77 -6.46
N TYR A 37 8.96 -3.05 -6.87
CA TYR A 37 8.10 -4.07 -6.26
C TYR A 37 8.74 -5.47 -6.20
N LYS A 38 9.64 -5.82 -7.12
CA LYS A 38 10.35 -7.09 -7.11
C LYS A 38 11.24 -7.28 -5.89
N LYS A 39 11.70 -6.19 -5.27
CA LYS A 39 12.56 -6.22 -4.08
C LYS A 39 11.78 -6.33 -2.75
N LEU A 40 10.45 -6.15 -2.77
CA LEU A 40 9.68 -6.07 -1.54
C LEU A 40 9.73 -7.37 -0.73
N LYS A 41 9.60 -8.53 -1.39
CA LYS A 41 9.65 -9.82 -0.68
C LYS A 41 11.00 -10.01 0.00
N ASP A 42 12.10 -9.74 -0.71
CA ASP A 42 13.45 -9.90 -0.16
C ASP A 42 13.69 -8.88 0.96
N TYR A 43 13.26 -7.64 0.77
CA TYR A 43 13.33 -6.62 1.82
C TYR A 43 12.66 -7.08 3.13
N PHE A 44 11.44 -7.62 3.04
CA PHE A 44 10.75 -8.10 4.24
C PHE A 44 11.36 -9.37 4.82
N ARG A 45 11.83 -10.29 3.98
CA ARG A 45 12.55 -11.49 4.45
C ARG A 45 13.78 -11.13 5.25
N ASP A 46 14.60 -10.25 4.72
CA ASP A 46 15.87 -9.86 5.34
C ASP A 46 15.66 -9.06 6.63
N ASN A 47 14.73 -8.09 6.61
CA ASN A 47 14.52 -7.20 7.75
C ASN A 47 13.69 -7.83 8.88
N PHE A 48 12.84 -8.81 8.58
CA PHE A 48 12.01 -9.50 9.57
C PHE A 48 12.45 -10.95 9.81
N ASN A 49 13.56 -11.38 9.25
CA ASN A 49 14.12 -12.73 9.40
C ASN A 49 13.08 -13.83 9.20
N THR A 50 12.35 -13.81 8.08
CA THR A 50 11.30 -14.77 7.73
C THR A 50 11.29 -15.08 6.23
N ASP A 51 10.96 -16.33 5.86
CA ASP A 51 10.77 -16.72 4.46
C ASP A 51 9.31 -16.60 4.00
N LYS A 52 8.37 -16.40 4.94
CA LYS A 52 6.93 -16.43 4.71
C LYS A 52 6.37 -15.02 4.52
N VAL A 53 6.45 -14.49 3.29
CA VAL A 53 5.95 -13.14 2.96
C VAL A 53 4.92 -13.20 1.86
N GLU A 54 3.69 -12.76 2.17
CA GLU A 54 2.60 -12.60 1.22
C GLU A 54 2.29 -11.12 1.01
N ILE A 55 2.14 -10.70 -0.24
CA ILE A 55 1.92 -9.29 -0.59
C ILE A 55 0.60 -9.13 -1.34
N PHE A 56 -0.22 -8.22 -0.83
CA PHE A 56 -1.49 -7.81 -1.39
C PHE A 56 -1.35 -6.38 -1.92
N TYR A 57 -1.81 -6.14 -3.13
CA TYR A 57 -1.78 -4.83 -3.78
C TYR A 57 -3.19 -4.40 -4.14
N TYR A 58 -3.58 -3.21 -3.71
CA TYR A 58 -4.92 -2.66 -3.87
C TYR A 58 -4.87 -1.37 -4.67
N ASP A 59 -5.69 -1.27 -5.71
CA ASP A 59 -5.74 -0.07 -6.56
C ASP A 59 -7.14 0.21 -7.08
N ALA A 60 -7.58 1.45 -6.91
CA ALA A 60 -8.75 1.98 -7.58
C ALA A 60 -8.29 2.73 -8.84
N TYR A 61 -8.79 2.34 -10.02
CA TYR A 61 -8.34 2.87 -11.30
C TYR A 61 -9.46 3.58 -12.06
N PRO A 62 -9.15 4.62 -12.88
CA PRO A 62 -10.13 5.35 -13.65
C PRO A 62 -10.79 4.47 -14.72
N GLU A 63 -11.94 4.89 -15.23
CA GLU A 63 -12.56 4.24 -16.36
C GLU A 63 -11.78 4.51 -17.66
N GLU A 64 -11.82 3.56 -18.61
CA GLU A 64 -11.18 3.71 -19.92
C GLU A 64 -11.75 4.93 -20.65
N GLY A 65 -10.88 5.71 -21.30
CA GLY A 65 -11.24 6.93 -22.02
C GLY A 65 -11.46 8.18 -21.15
N THR A 66 -11.32 8.08 -19.83
CA THR A 66 -11.45 9.24 -18.92
C THR A 66 -10.14 9.96 -18.64
N ARG A 67 -9.06 9.52 -19.24
CA ARG A 67 -7.70 10.08 -19.09
C ARG A 67 -7.05 10.26 -20.45
N ASP A 68 -6.08 11.16 -20.54
CA ASP A 68 -5.25 11.40 -21.73
C ASP A 68 -4.29 10.23 -22.04
N TYR A 69 -4.40 9.12 -21.33
CA TYR A 69 -3.55 7.94 -21.51
C TYR A 69 -4.36 6.65 -21.46
N LYS A 70 -3.89 5.65 -22.21
CA LYS A 70 -4.48 4.30 -22.21
C LYS A 70 -4.15 3.55 -20.93
N LEU A 71 -5.11 2.76 -20.44
CA LEU A 71 -4.94 1.94 -19.23
C LEU A 71 -4.13 0.65 -19.45
N ASP A 72 -3.76 0.33 -20.70
CA ASP A 72 -2.98 -0.88 -21.04
C ASP A 72 -1.72 -1.04 -20.17
N GLY A 73 -0.99 0.04 -19.95
CA GLY A 73 0.20 0.04 -19.09
C GLY A 73 -0.12 -0.35 -17.66
N LYS A 74 -1.25 0.13 -17.14
CA LYS A 74 -1.73 -0.19 -15.80
C LYS A 74 -2.16 -1.66 -15.69
N HIS A 75 -2.86 -2.17 -16.69
CA HIS A 75 -3.27 -3.58 -16.75
C HIS A 75 -2.07 -4.54 -16.90
N LYS A 76 -1.07 -4.17 -17.72
CA LYS A 76 0.19 -4.91 -17.82
C LYS A 76 0.93 -4.94 -16.47
N PHE A 77 0.94 -3.81 -15.75
CA PHE A 77 1.53 -3.74 -14.42
C PHE A 77 0.83 -4.66 -13.41
N TYR A 78 -0.51 -4.68 -13.36
CA TYR A 78 -1.23 -5.63 -12.51
C TYR A 78 -0.93 -7.09 -12.85
N THR A 79 -0.80 -7.39 -14.15
CA THR A 79 -0.44 -8.74 -14.61
C THR A 79 0.97 -9.11 -14.16
N TYR A 80 1.90 -8.17 -14.24
CA TYR A 80 3.27 -8.34 -13.74
C TYR A 80 3.29 -8.59 -12.23
N LEU A 81 2.58 -7.79 -11.43
CA LEU A 81 2.50 -8.01 -9.99
C LEU A 81 1.94 -9.41 -9.68
N LYS A 82 0.83 -9.80 -10.34
CA LYS A 82 0.15 -11.06 -10.08
C LYS A 82 0.94 -12.26 -10.58
N LYS A 83 1.32 -12.28 -11.87
CA LYS A 83 1.94 -13.45 -12.51
C LYS A 83 3.47 -13.46 -12.39
N GLY A 84 4.11 -12.30 -12.39
CA GLY A 84 5.56 -12.18 -12.32
C GLY A 84 6.10 -12.20 -10.89
N LEU A 85 5.39 -11.56 -9.94
CA LEU A 85 5.84 -11.43 -8.56
C LEU A 85 5.03 -12.27 -7.55
N GLY A 86 3.93 -12.88 -7.98
CA GLY A 86 3.06 -13.71 -7.13
C GLY A 86 2.31 -12.89 -6.06
N PHE A 87 1.95 -11.63 -6.37
CA PHE A 87 1.14 -10.82 -5.47
C PHE A 87 -0.35 -11.13 -5.63
N THR A 88 -1.11 -10.98 -4.56
CA THR A 88 -2.56 -10.90 -4.66
C THR A 88 -2.94 -9.48 -5.07
N VAL A 89 -3.57 -9.29 -6.24
CA VAL A 89 -3.95 -7.99 -6.75
C VAL A 89 -5.47 -7.82 -6.68
N ARG A 90 -5.92 -6.83 -5.92
CA ARG A 90 -7.31 -6.37 -5.84
C ARG A 90 -7.44 -5.03 -6.56
N LYS A 91 -8.43 -4.90 -7.41
CA LYS A 91 -8.64 -3.67 -8.17
C LYS A 91 -10.11 -3.41 -8.41
N LYS A 92 -10.51 -2.13 -8.41
CA LYS A 92 -11.85 -1.72 -8.80
C LYS A 92 -11.81 -0.43 -9.62
N LYS A 93 -12.87 -0.16 -10.37
CA LYS A 93 -13.03 1.11 -11.06
C LYS A 93 -13.39 2.21 -10.08
N LEU A 94 -12.88 3.42 -10.29
CA LEU A 94 -13.35 4.62 -9.62
C LEU A 94 -14.81 4.88 -10.00
N LYS A 95 -15.62 5.26 -9.01
CA LYS A 95 -17.00 5.68 -9.24
C LYS A 95 -16.99 7.14 -9.69
N ARG A 96 -17.64 7.41 -10.82
CA ARG A 96 -17.86 8.77 -11.31
C ARG A 96 -19.17 9.30 -10.76
N ILE A 97 -19.15 10.50 -10.23
CA ILE A 97 -20.30 11.20 -9.65
C ILE A 97 -20.39 12.56 -10.32
N SER A 98 -21.46 12.82 -11.07
CA SER A 98 -21.75 14.16 -11.55
C SER A 98 -22.27 15.01 -10.42
N ILE A 99 -21.71 16.19 -10.26
CA ILE A 99 -22.15 17.23 -9.32
C ILE A 99 -22.59 18.40 -10.17
N ILE A 100 -23.80 18.87 -9.91
CA ILE A 100 -24.33 20.09 -10.51
C ILE A 100 -24.36 21.13 -9.39
N ASP A 101 -23.63 22.21 -9.56
CA ASP A 101 -23.62 23.35 -8.68
C ASP A 101 -23.80 24.66 -9.48
N GLU A 102 -23.73 25.80 -8.80
CA GLU A 102 -23.89 27.13 -9.41
C GLU A 102 -22.83 27.44 -10.48
N SER A 103 -21.68 26.73 -10.47
CA SER A 103 -20.60 26.89 -11.45
C SER A 103 -20.78 25.98 -12.70
N GLY A 104 -21.74 25.06 -12.67
CA GLY A 104 -22.06 24.13 -13.76
C GLY A 104 -21.96 22.67 -13.37
N GLU A 105 -21.94 21.80 -14.38
CA GLU A 105 -21.76 20.35 -14.19
C GLU A 105 -20.26 20.02 -14.07
N SER A 106 -19.90 19.33 -12.97
CA SER A 106 -18.57 18.80 -12.74
C SER A 106 -18.62 17.29 -12.45
N VAL A 107 -17.56 16.56 -12.78
CA VAL A 107 -17.46 15.12 -12.48
C VAL A 107 -16.33 14.90 -11.51
N ILE A 108 -16.66 14.35 -10.35
CA ILE A 108 -15.67 13.86 -9.40
C ILE A 108 -15.53 12.35 -9.47
N GLU A 109 -14.34 11.86 -9.28
CA GLU A 109 -14.06 10.42 -9.17
C GLU A 109 -13.78 10.06 -7.72
N LYS A 110 -14.48 9.07 -7.21
CA LYS A 110 -14.31 8.53 -5.87
C LYS A 110 -14.04 7.03 -5.90
N GLY A 111 -13.15 6.59 -5.05
CA GLY A 111 -12.87 5.18 -4.79
C GLY A 111 -11.61 5.06 -3.95
N ASN A 112 -11.75 4.35 -2.85
CA ASN A 112 -10.64 3.89 -2.02
C ASN A 112 -10.73 2.37 -1.92
N MET A 113 -9.72 1.74 -1.37
CA MET A 113 -9.66 0.29 -1.22
C MET A 113 -9.69 -0.14 0.25
N ASP A 114 -10.10 0.74 1.15
CA ASP A 114 -10.01 0.55 2.60
C ASP A 114 -10.85 -0.63 3.09
N VAL A 115 -12.03 -0.80 2.50
CA VAL A 115 -12.92 -1.92 2.81
C VAL A 115 -12.30 -3.24 2.34
N GLU A 116 -11.76 -3.30 1.12
CA GLU A 116 -11.11 -4.50 0.57
C GLU A 116 -9.85 -4.87 1.36
N ILE A 117 -9.04 -3.88 1.73
CA ILE A 117 -7.85 -4.08 2.59
C ILE A 117 -8.28 -4.63 3.95
N THR A 118 -9.27 -4.00 4.57
CA THR A 118 -9.78 -4.41 5.89
C THR A 118 -10.32 -5.83 5.85
N ILE A 119 -11.16 -6.17 4.85
CA ILE A 119 -11.72 -7.51 4.70
C ILE A 119 -10.62 -8.55 4.51
N ASP A 120 -9.66 -8.32 3.62
CA ASP A 120 -8.56 -9.28 3.39
C ASP A 120 -7.68 -9.45 4.64
N ALA A 121 -7.41 -8.36 5.38
CA ALA A 121 -6.65 -8.43 6.62
C ALA A 121 -7.37 -9.26 7.69
N LEU A 122 -8.68 -9.04 7.88
CA LEU A 122 -9.47 -9.78 8.86
C LEU A 122 -9.72 -11.23 8.44
N HIS A 123 -10.04 -11.47 7.16
CA HIS A 123 -10.27 -12.82 6.63
C HIS A 123 -9.03 -13.73 6.78
N ASN A 124 -7.85 -13.16 6.66
CA ASN A 124 -6.60 -13.90 6.77
C ASN A 124 -5.94 -13.81 8.15
N ILE A 125 -6.59 -13.25 9.16
CA ILE A 125 -5.97 -12.94 10.47
C ILE A 125 -5.28 -14.14 11.12
N ASN A 126 -5.76 -15.35 10.90
CA ASN A 126 -5.18 -16.58 11.43
C ASN A 126 -4.01 -17.14 10.59
N LYS A 127 -3.66 -16.49 9.47
CA LYS A 127 -2.61 -16.95 8.56
C LYS A 127 -1.31 -16.17 8.68
N TYR A 128 -1.28 -15.09 9.43
CA TYR A 128 -0.09 -14.27 9.63
C TYR A 128 0.07 -13.85 11.09
N ASP A 129 1.27 -13.51 11.45
CA ASP A 129 1.67 -13.00 12.75
C ASP A 129 1.93 -11.51 12.70
N ILE A 130 2.39 -11.04 11.53
CA ILE A 130 2.80 -9.66 11.31
C ILE A 130 2.01 -9.09 10.13
N SER A 131 1.37 -7.96 10.36
CA SER A 131 0.73 -7.15 9.34
C SER A 131 1.60 -5.93 9.02
N VAL A 132 1.87 -5.70 7.75
CA VAL A 132 2.50 -4.48 7.26
C VAL A 132 1.50 -3.71 6.42
N LEU A 133 1.19 -2.48 6.82
CA LEU A 133 0.24 -1.62 6.11
C LEU A 133 1.00 -0.49 5.40
N PHE A 134 0.93 -0.46 4.07
CA PHE A 134 1.42 0.66 3.28
C PHE A 134 0.32 1.69 3.12
N THR A 135 0.09 2.45 4.15
CA THR A 135 -0.92 3.51 4.19
C THR A 135 -0.55 4.60 5.21
N GLY A 136 -1.05 5.81 5.01
CA GLY A 136 -0.95 6.90 5.98
C GLY A 136 -2.32 7.34 6.51
N ASP A 137 -3.39 6.67 6.07
CA ASP A 137 -4.76 7.06 6.34
C ASP A 137 -5.20 6.67 7.75
N ALA A 138 -5.71 7.67 8.49
CA ALA A 138 -6.24 7.50 9.85
C ALA A 138 -7.38 6.48 9.95
N ASP A 139 -8.14 6.28 8.87
CA ASP A 139 -9.28 5.37 8.87
C ASP A 139 -8.85 3.92 9.16
N PHE A 140 -7.58 3.57 8.90
CA PHE A 140 -7.02 2.27 9.27
C PHE A 140 -6.69 2.11 10.76
N LEU A 141 -6.82 3.15 11.60
CA LEU A 141 -6.53 3.03 13.03
C LEU A 141 -7.40 1.98 13.72
N ALA A 142 -8.67 1.88 13.31
CA ALA A 142 -9.58 0.85 13.82
C ALA A 142 -9.08 -0.57 13.49
N LEU A 143 -8.61 -0.80 12.25
CA LEU A 143 -8.01 -2.07 11.85
C LEU A 143 -6.73 -2.37 12.64
N VAL A 144 -5.85 -1.37 12.79
CA VAL A 144 -4.59 -1.53 13.56
C VAL A 144 -4.88 -1.98 14.99
N ASN A 145 -5.81 -1.30 15.66
CA ASN A 145 -6.20 -1.64 17.02
C ASN A 145 -6.81 -3.05 17.10
N TYR A 146 -7.68 -3.40 16.17
CA TYR A 146 -8.27 -4.73 16.10
C TYR A 146 -7.20 -5.82 15.95
N LEU A 147 -6.28 -5.68 15.01
CA LEU A 147 -5.20 -6.64 14.78
C LEU A 147 -4.30 -6.80 16.00
N LYS A 148 -3.90 -5.68 16.64
CA LYS A 148 -3.09 -5.71 17.88
C LYS A 148 -3.81 -6.42 19.01
N ASN A 149 -5.12 -6.18 19.19
CA ASN A 149 -5.92 -6.85 20.21
C ASN A 149 -6.06 -8.36 19.96
N HIS A 150 -5.84 -8.81 18.71
CA HIS A 150 -5.77 -10.23 18.33
C HIS A 150 -4.33 -10.78 18.29
N GLY A 151 -3.40 -10.11 18.97
CA GLY A 151 -2.02 -10.56 19.12
C GLY A 151 -1.14 -10.38 17.87
N LYS A 152 -1.58 -9.59 16.87
CA LYS A 152 -0.77 -9.34 15.67
C LYS A 152 0.18 -8.16 15.89
N LYS A 153 1.41 -8.26 15.38
CA LYS A 153 2.29 -7.11 15.27
C LYS A 153 1.93 -6.33 14.00
N VAL A 154 1.76 -5.01 14.13
CA VAL A 154 1.35 -4.14 13.01
C VAL A 154 2.38 -3.06 12.78
N TYR A 155 2.97 -3.05 11.58
CA TYR A 155 3.94 -2.05 11.14
C TYR A 155 3.36 -1.18 10.03
N ILE A 156 3.58 0.13 10.14
CA ILE A 156 3.08 1.12 9.20
C ILE A 156 4.21 1.63 8.31
N PHE A 157 4.02 1.57 7.00
CA PHE A 157 4.93 2.09 6.00
C PHE A 157 4.23 3.21 5.23
N SER A 158 4.70 4.44 5.38
CA SER A 158 4.14 5.62 4.71
C SER A 158 5.19 6.69 4.56
N SER A 159 4.91 7.74 3.78
CA SER A 159 5.76 8.92 3.82
C SER A 159 5.37 9.81 5.01
N LYS A 160 6.36 10.46 5.60
CA LYS A 160 6.17 11.35 6.73
C LYS A 160 5.18 12.51 6.43
N ASP A 161 5.03 12.87 5.15
CA ASP A 161 4.13 13.96 4.72
C ASP A 161 2.68 13.49 4.53
N ASN A 162 2.44 12.19 4.55
CA ASN A 162 1.13 11.60 4.25
C ASN A 162 0.55 10.77 5.41
N ILE A 163 1.33 10.54 6.46
CA ILE A 163 0.87 9.75 7.60
C ILE A 163 0.14 10.60 8.62
N SER A 164 -1.03 10.13 9.08
CA SER A 164 -1.72 10.73 10.22
C SER A 164 -0.93 10.53 11.51
N ARG A 165 -1.08 11.46 12.45
CA ARG A 165 -0.40 11.38 13.76
C ARG A 165 -0.81 10.12 14.53
N GLU A 166 -2.09 9.81 14.50
CA GLU A 166 -2.71 8.69 15.21
C GLU A 166 -2.18 7.36 14.67
N LEU A 167 -2.14 7.21 13.35
CA LEU A 167 -1.66 5.99 12.72
C LEU A 167 -0.14 5.79 12.93
N LYS A 168 0.61 6.89 12.92
CA LYS A 168 2.07 6.85 13.16
C LYS A 168 2.44 6.25 14.51
N THR A 169 1.60 6.46 15.54
CA THR A 169 1.82 5.97 16.90
C THR A 169 0.98 4.75 17.24
N GLY A 170 -0.01 4.41 16.42
CA GLY A 170 -0.95 3.33 16.67
C GLY A 170 -0.36 1.92 16.48
N GLY A 171 0.56 1.76 15.51
CA GLY A 171 1.23 0.49 15.22
C GLY A 171 2.31 0.12 16.23
N ASN A 172 2.94 -1.04 16.01
CA ASN A 172 4.15 -1.47 16.71
C ASN A 172 5.40 -0.74 16.21
N GLY A 173 5.33 -0.15 15.01
CA GLY A 173 6.40 0.67 14.46
C GLY A 173 5.95 1.39 13.19
N TYR A 174 6.63 2.50 12.90
CA TYR A 174 6.44 3.31 11.71
C TYR A 174 7.75 3.42 10.94
N PHE A 175 7.68 3.24 9.62
CA PHE A 175 8.80 3.35 8.71
C PHE A 175 8.47 4.40 7.63
N ASP A 176 9.32 5.44 7.55
CA ASP A 176 9.20 6.43 6.50
C ASP A 176 9.76 5.85 5.20
N LEU A 177 8.89 5.63 4.22
CA LEU A 177 9.25 5.10 2.90
C LEU A 177 10.37 5.89 2.23
N LYS A 178 10.46 7.21 2.46
CA LYS A 178 11.50 8.04 1.88
C LYS A 178 12.91 7.62 2.30
N ASN A 179 13.04 7.03 3.48
CA ASN A 179 14.32 6.65 4.07
C ASN A 179 14.73 5.20 3.72
N ILE A 180 13.91 4.46 2.99
CA ILE A 180 14.20 3.07 2.61
C ILE A 180 14.72 3.03 1.17
N ASN A 181 16.00 3.37 1.01
CA ASN A 181 16.63 3.54 -0.32
C ASN A 181 16.54 2.28 -1.20
N GLU A 182 16.55 1.10 -0.59
CA GLU A 182 16.52 -0.20 -1.27
C GLU A 182 15.22 -0.43 -2.06
N LEU A 183 14.13 0.19 -1.63
CA LEU A 183 12.83 0.03 -2.26
C LEU A 183 12.63 0.94 -3.48
N TRP A 184 13.48 1.93 -3.68
CA TRP A 184 13.35 2.86 -4.80
C TRP A 184 14.07 2.35 -6.05
N GLY A 185 13.38 2.45 -7.18
CA GLY A 185 13.88 2.06 -8.50
C GLY A 185 14.11 3.25 -9.42
N LYS A 186 13.58 3.16 -10.63
CA LYS A 186 13.75 4.17 -11.69
C LYS A 186 13.08 5.50 -11.33
N ASP A 187 13.66 6.58 -11.86
CA ASP A 187 13.11 7.92 -11.70
C ASP A 187 11.72 8.03 -12.35
N LEU A 188 10.85 8.78 -11.69
CA LEU A 188 9.56 9.16 -12.22
C LEU A 188 9.78 10.22 -13.31
N LYS A 189 9.72 9.80 -14.58
CA LYS A 189 9.80 10.74 -15.69
C LYS A 189 8.51 11.56 -15.77
N HIS A 190 8.64 12.88 -15.70
CA HIS A 190 7.52 13.74 -16.09
C HIS A 190 7.22 13.50 -17.57
N ARG A 191 5.98 13.18 -17.92
CA ARG A 191 5.54 13.30 -19.30
C ARG A 191 5.60 14.79 -19.65
N VAL A 192 6.54 15.15 -20.50
CA VAL A 192 6.48 16.45 -21.19
C VAL A 192 5.20 16.37 -22.01
N LYS A 193 4.24 17.27 -21.76
CA LYS A 193 3.13 17.47 -22.70
C LYS A 193 3.76 18.09 -23.95
N GLU A 194 3.82 17.33 -25.04
CA GLU A 194 3.99 17.88 -26.37
C GLU A 194 2.76 18.66 -26.78
#